data_d5a31c20b68e8406398277167b0200a0
#
_entry.id   d5a31c20b68e8406398277167b0200a0
#
_cell.length_a   1.000
_cell.length_b   1.000
_cell.length_c   1.000
_cell.angle_alpha   90.00
_cell.angle_beta   90.00
_cell.angle_gamma   90.00
#
_symmetry.space_group_name_H-M   'P 1'
#
loop_
_entity.id
_entity.type
_entity.pdbx_description
1 polymer ?
#
loop_
_entity_poly.entity_id
_entity_poly.type
_entity_poly.pdbx_seq_one_letter_code
_entity_poly.pdbx_strand_id
1 'polypeptide(L)'
;MFSKKWIIVALGAVSLPAFAAVENYTVDPDHTYPSLEMTHMGLSVWRGKFNKSSGKITLDRAAKTGNVEIVVDAASIDFGHEKMHEHAVSADWLNVEKFPTMNYKGAIKFKGDMPASVDGQLTLHGVTKPVTLKINSFKCMPHPMLKKEVCGADAEGDLDRADFGMTKYTDGGAGKIHMRIQVEAIKQD
;
A
#
# COMPACT_ATOMS: atom_id res chain seq x y z
N MET A 1 17.98 -57.43 52.01
CA MET A 1 16.96 -56.39 51.79
C MET A 1 17.60 -55.34 50.91
N PHE A 2 17.44 -55.44 49.53
CA PHE A 2 18.04 -54.51 48.59
C PHE A 2 17.02 -53.51 48.13
N SER A 3 17.21 -52.21 48.47
CA SER A 3 16.35 -51.09 48.04
C SER A 3 16.72 -50.68 46.65
N LYS A 4 15.77 -50.88 45.66
CA LYS A 4 15.88 -50.34 44.29
C LYS A 4 15.55 -48.87 44.31
N LYS A 5 16.53 -47.98 44.12
CA LYS A 5 16.31 -46.55 43.87
C LYS A 5 15.94 -46.37 42.40
N TRP A 6 14.74 -45.88 42.16
CA TRP A 6 14.30 -45.45 40.84
C TRP A 6 14.82 -44.03 40.57
N ILE A 7 15.61 -43.87 39.51
CA ILE A 7 16.06 -42.56 39.05
C ILE A 7 15.00 -42.08 38.03
N ILE A 8 14.24 -41.04 38.36
CA ILE A 8 13.30 -40.38 37.43
C ILE A 8 14.16 -39.37 36.67
N VAL A 9 14.40 -39.67 35.37
CA VAL A 9 14.97 -38.70 34.44
C VAL A 9 13.84 -37.80 33.92
N ALA A 10 13.81 -36.56 34.37
CA ALA A 10 12.91 -35.56 33.83
C ALA A 10 13.42 -35.09 32.46
N LEU A 11 12.78 -35.53 31.37
CA LEU A 11 13.00 -34.94 30.05
C LEU A 11 12.39 -33.53 30.04
N GLY A 12 13.23 -32.50 30.15
CA GLY A 12 12.83 -31.13 29.90
C GLY A 12 12.51 -30.95 28.42
N ALA A 13 11.25 -30.65 28.08
CA ALA A 13 10.86 -30.27 26.74
C ALA A 13 11.44 -28.87 26.43
N VAL A 14 12.46 -28.81 25.59
CA VAL A 14 12.98 -27.57 25.03
C VAL A 14 11.99 -27.11 23.96
N SER A 15 11.13 -26.14 24.25
CA SER A 15 10.31 -25.46 23.26
C SER A 15 11.19 -24.56 22.40
N LEU A 16 11.44 -24.97 21.16
CA LEU A 16 12.07 -24.12 20.17
C LEU A 16 11.11 -22.96 19.85
N PRO A 17 11.60 -21.71 19.79
CA PRO A 17 10.75 -20.60 19.33
C PRO A 17 10.33 -20.90 17.89
N ALA A 18 9.03 -20.97 17.64
CA ALA A 18 8.50 -20.99 16.30
C ALA A 18 8.75 -19.59 15.71
N PHE A 19 9.72 -19.45 14.82
CA PHE A 19 9.84 -18.27 13.98
C PHE A 19 8.63 -18.26 13.07
N ALA A 20 7.72 -17.30 13.26
CA ALA A 20 6.67 -17.06 12.30
C ALA A 20 7.33 -16.66 10.97
N ALA A 21 6.99 -17.37 9.90
CA ALA A 21 7.54 -17.08 8.59
C ALA A 21 6.96 -15.76 8.05
N VAL A 22 7.81 -14.97 7.40
CA VAL A 22 7.35 -13.79 6.65
C VAL A 22 6.37 -14.25 5.57
N GLU A 23 5.20 -13.66 5.57
CA GLU A 23 4.13 -13.94 4.62
C GLU A 23 4.26 -13.02 3.41
N ASN A 24 4.20 -13.58 2.21
CA ASN A 24 4.32 -12.85 0.95
C ASN A 24 2.96 -12.76 0.27
N TYR A 25 2.63 -11.57 -0.21
CA TYR A 25 1.39 -11.27 -0.92
C TYR A 25 1.69 -10.59 -2.24
N THR A 26 0.92 -10.91 -3.27
CA THR A 26 0.90 -10.18 -4.53
C THR A 26 -0.38 -9.35 -4.60
N VAL A 27 -0.25 -8.09 -4.97
CA VAL A 27 -1.39 -7.19 -5.15
C VAL A 27 -2.33 -7.76 -6.20
N ASP A 28 -3.62 -7.77 -5.88
CA ASP A 28 -4.69 -8.09 -6.82
C ASP A 28 -5.03 -6.82 -7.63
N PRO A 29 -4.70 -6.78 -8.93
CA PRO A 29 -4.92 -5.60 -9.74
C PRO A 29 -6.40 -5.31 -10.02
N ASP A 30 -7.27 -6.31 -9.92
CA ASP A 30 -8.70 -6.16 -10.18
C ASP A 30 -9.44 -5.53 -8.99
N HIS A 31 -8.83 -5.54 -7.79
CA HIS A 31 -9.41 -4.99 -6.56
C HIS A 31 -8.53 -3.92 -5.90
N THR A 32 -7.53 -3.39 -6.62
CA THR A 32 -6.61 -2.37 -6.09
C THR A 32 -6.61 -1.12 -6.95
N TYR A 33 -7.15 -0.03 -6.40
CA TYR A 33 -7.32 1.25 -7.10
C TYR A 33 -6.85 2.41 -6.22
N PRO A 34 -5.62 2.91 -6.38
CA PRO A 34 -5.23 4.19 -5.80
C PRO A 34 -6.09 5.30 -6.41
N SER A 35 -6.73 6.09 -5.57
CA SER A 35 -7.60 7.19 -5.96
C SER A 35 -7.09 8.50 -5.40
N LEU A 36 -7.49 9.60 -6.03
CA LEU A 36 -7.14 10.94 -5.60
C LEU A 36 -8.36 11.87 -5.58
N GLU A 37 -8.32 12.81 -4.68
CA GLU A 37 -9.23 13.95 -4.61
C GLU A 37 -8.41 15.24 -4.65
N MET A 38 -8.86 16.23 -5.41
CA MET A 38 -8.25 17.56 -5.46
C MET A 38 -9.29 18.64 -5.68
N THR A 39 -9.06 19.82 -5.13
CA THR A 39 -9.94 20.97 -5.33
C THR A 39 -9.74 21.53 -6.73
N HIS A 40 -10.84 21.76 -7.44
CA HIS A 40 -10.85 22.46 -8.71
C HIS A 40 -11.32 23.90 -8.52
N MET A 41 -10.39 24.85 -8.55
CA MET A 41 -10.62 26.29 -8.43
C MET A 41 -11.43 26.71 -7.18
N GLY A 42 -11.46 25.90 -6.13
CA GLY A 42 -12.31 26.13 -4.96
C GLY A 42 -13.81 25.86 -5.17
N LEU A 43 -14.23 25.45 -6.38
CA LEU A 43 -15.64 25.27 -6.75
C LEU A 43 -16.15 23.85 -6.46
N SER A 44 -15.31 22.86 -6.69
CA SER A 44 -15.69 21.45 -6.56
C SER A 44 -14.48 20.58 -6.22
N VAL A 45 -14.72 19.33 -5.89
CA VAL A 45 -13.67 18.32 -5.70
C VAL A 45 -13.68 17.38 -6.88
N TRP A 46 -12.55 17.33 -7.58
CA TRP A 46 -12.30 16.34 -8.62
C TRP A 46 -11.84 15.04 -8.00
N ARG A 47 -12.31 13.94 -8.55
CA ARG A 47 -11.96 12.59 -8.12
C ARG A 47 -11.51 11.78 -9.32
N GLY A 48 -10.37 11.15 -9.18
CA GLY A 48 -9.84 10.23 -10.18
C GLY A 48 -9.27 8.99 -9.51
N LYS A 49 -9.11 7.91 -10.27
CA LYS A 49 -8.48 6.68 -9.81
C LYS A 49 -7.53 6.13 -10.85
N PHE A 50 -6.54 5.39 -10.41
CA PHE A 50 -5.65 4.66 -11.30
C PHE A 50 -6.15 3.24 -11.47
N ASN A 51 -6.43 2.82 -12.70
CA ASN A 51 -7.03 1.53 -13.01
C ASN A 51 -5.99 0.38 -13.15
N LYS A 52 -4.68 0.69 -13.09
CA LYS A 52 -3.63 -0.33 -13.21
C LYS A 52 -2.58 -0.13 -12.13
N SER A 53 -2.52 -1.09 -11.21
CA SER A 53 -1.50 -1.18 -10.18
C SER A 53 -1.00 -2.60 -10.04
N SER A 54 0.21 -2.76 -9.54
CA SER A 54 0.82 -4.04 -9.22
C SER A 54 1.76 -3.89 -8.04
N GLY A 55 2.17 -5.00 -7.45
CA GLY A 55 3.15 -4.92 -6.36
C GLY A 55 3.19 -6.14 -5.48
N LYS A 56 4.02 -6.03 -4.45
CA LYS A 56 4.22 -7.07 -3.45
C LYS A 56 4.13 -6.46 -2.06
N ILE A 57 3.61 -7.25 -1.14
CA ILE A 57 3.51 -6.91 0.28
C ILE A 57 4.09 -8.07 1.08
N THR A 58 4.89 -7.76 2.07
CA THR A 58 5.35 -8.75 3.04
C THR A 58 4.80 -8.40 4.41
N LEU A 59 4.38 -9.42 5.17
CA LEU A 59 3.92 -9.27 6.55
C LEU A 59 4.62 -10.28 7.44
N ASP A 60 5.14 -9.82 8.56
CA ASP A 60 5.51 -10.65 9.71
C ASP A 60 4.62 -10.22 10.88
N ARG A 61 3.55 -10.97 11.11
CA ARG A 61 2.56 -10.63 12.13
C ARG A 61 3.11 -10.85 13.54
N ALA A 62 4.06 -11.78 13.71
CA ALA A 62 4.69 -12.03 15.00
C ALA A 62 5.70 -10.94 15.36
N ALA A 63 6.54 -10.55 14.41
CA ALA A 63 7.47 -9.43 14.57
C ALA A 63 6.79 -8.05 14.47
N LYS A 64 5.52 -8.00 14.03
CA LYS A 64 4.75 -6.76 13.81
C LYS A 64 5.47 -5.82 12.84
N THR A 65 5.93 -6.38 11.74
CA THR A 65 6.62 -5.66 10.66
C THR A 65 6.06 -6.06 9.30
N GLY A 66 6.35 -5.27 8.29
CA GLY A 66 6.00 -5.57 6.91
C GLY A 66 6.53 -4.51 5.96
N ASN A 67 6.48 -4.79 4.68
CA ASN A 67 6.88 -3.86 3.65
C ASN A 67 5.90 -3.90 2.48
N VAL A 68 5.81 -2.78 1.79
CA VAL A 68 5.06 -2.64 0.54
C VAL A 68 5.99 -2.17 -0.58
N GLU A 69 5.79 -2.71 -1.77
CA GLU A 69 6.39 -2.24 -3.01
C GLU A 69 5.29 -2.21 -4.07
N ILE A 70 4.84 -1.02 -4.43
CA ILE A 70 3.72 -0.81 -5.33
C ILE A 70 4.18 -0.02 -6.54
N VAL A 71 3.72 -0.43 -7.71
CA VAL A 71 3.89 0.26 -8.99
C VAL A 71 2.53 0.58 -9.55
N VAL A 72 2.32 1.83 -9.95
CA VAL A 72 1.09 2.31 -10.57
C VAL A 72 1.41 2.83 -11.96
N ASP A 73 0.66 2.39 -12.97
CA ASP A 73 0.73 2.93 -14.33
C ASP A 73 0.11 4.34 -14.32
N ALA A 74 0.93 5.35 -14.56
CA ALA A 74 0.49 6.75 -14.52
C ALA A 74 -0.54 7.09 -15.60
N ALA A 75 -0.48 6.41 -16.76
CA ALA A 75 -1.44 6.59 -17.84
C ALA A 75 -2.81 5.97 -17.54
N SER A 76 -2.92 5.15 -16.50
CA SER A 76 -4.17 4.49 -16.12
C SER A 76 -5.12 5.39 -15.31
N ILE A 77 -4.78 6.67 -15.12
CA ILE A 77 -5.64 7.65 -14.45
C ILE A 77 -6.97 7.80 -15.18
N ASP A 78 -8.05 7.76 -14.44
CA ASP A 78 -9.43 7.87 -14.97
C ASP A 78 -10.26 8.79 -14.08
N PHE A 79 -10.84 9.81 -14.70
CA PHE A 79 -11.79 10.75 -14.10
C PHE A 79 -13.22 10.52 -14.59
N GLY A 80 -13.45 9.50 -15.41
CA GLY A 80 -14.73 9.29 -16.11
C GLY A 80 -15.00 10.30 -17.21
N HIS A 81 -13.96 11.01 -17.70
CA HIS A 81 -14.10 12.07 -18.72
C HIS A 81 -12.82 12.17 -19.57
N GLU A 82 -12.95 11.96 -20.88
CA GLU A 82 -11.83 11.86 -21.81
C GLU A 82 -10.88 13.07 -21.79
N LYS A 83 -11.43 14.29 -21.91
CA LYS A 83 -10.60 15.52 -21.89
C LYS A 83 -9.85 15.72 -20.58
N MET A 84 -10.36 15.22 -19.47
CA MET A 84 -9.68 15.26 -18.21
C MET A 84 -8.54 14.23 -18.15
N HIS A 85 -8.76 13.07 -18.75
CA HIS A 85 -7.69 12.08 -18.92
C HIS A 85 -6.56 12.66 -19.78
N GLU A 86 -6.85 13.17 -20.98
CA GLU A 86 -5.86 13.82 -21.86
C GLU A 86 -5.05 14.89 -21.14
N HIS A 87 -5.72 15.71 -20.35
CA HIS A 87 -5.07 16.76 -19.58
C HIS A 87 -4.18 16.20 -18.48
N ALA A 88 -4.64 15.22 -17.74
CA ALA A 88 -3.91 14.62 -16.63
C ALA A 88 -2.63 13.88 -17.07
N VAL A 89 -2.65 13.21 -18.22
CA VAL A 89 -1.48 12.49 -18.76
C VAL A 89 -0.48 13.39 -19.48
N SER A 90 -0.87 14.64 -19.78
CA SER A 90 -0.05 15.60 -20.53
C SER A 90 1.25 16.00 -19.81
N ALA A 91 2.15 16.65 -20.56
CA ALA A 91 3.44 17.13 -20.06
C ALA A 91 3.29 18.18 -18.94
N ASP A 92 2.15 18.83 -18.82
CA ASP A 92 1.87 19.85 -17.80
C ASP A 92 1.47 19.24 -16.44
N TRP A 93 1.13 17.94 -16.42
CA TRP A 93 0.67 17.20 -15.24
C TRP A 93 1.56 15.98 -15.01
N LEU A 94 1.03 14.77 -15.20
CA LEU A 94 1.76 13.52 -14.91
C LEU A 94 2.93 13.27 -15.89
N ASN A 95 2.90 13.85 -17.09
CA ASN A 95 3.92 13.68 -18.13
C ASN A 95 4.26 12.20 -18.35
N VAL A 96 3.25 11.41 -18.66
CA VAL A 96 3.36 9.95 -18.68
C VAL A 96 4.33 9.42 -19.74
N GLU A 97 4.61 10.20 -20.80
CA GLU A 97 5.64 9.86 -21.79
C GLU A 97 7.04 9.79 -21.14
N LYS A 98 7.32 10.70 -20.22
CA LYS A 98 8.60 10.76 -19.52
C LYS A 98 8.59 9.95 -18.22
N PHE A 99 7.47 9.90 -17.54
CA PHE A 99 7.28 9.27 -16.23
C PHE A 99 6.10 8.28 -16.26
N PRO A 100 6.25 7.13 -16.93
CA PRO A 100 5.14 6.20 -17.17
C PRO A 100 4.62 5.51 -15.90
N THR A 101 5.40 5.51 -14.82
CA THR A 101 5.03 4.84 -13.57
C THR A 101 5.25 5.72 -12.35
N MET A 102 4.42 5.50 -11.34
CA MET A 102 4.63 5.94 -9.98
C MET A 102 5.02 4.74 -9.12
N ASN A 103 5.93 4.93 -8.17
CA ASN A 103 6.41 3.86 -7.32
C ASN A 103 6.29 4.25 -5.86
N TYR A 104 5.75 3.37 -5.03
CA TYR A 104 5.68 3.56 -3.59
C TYR A 104 6.32 2.38 -2.87
N LYS A 105 7.29 2.66 -2.00
CA LYS A 105 7.95 1.65 -1.17
C LYS A 105 7.95 2.12 0.27
N GLY A 106 7.56 1.24 1.19
CA GLY A 106 7.48 1.65 2.58
C GLY A 106 7.41 0.49 3.57
N ALA A 107 7.68 0.82 4.83
CA ALA A 107 7.58 -0.09 5.96
C ALA A 107 6.21 0.04 6.63
N ILE A 108 5.54 -1.08 6.83
CA ILE A 108 4.28 -1.16 7.57
C ILE A 108 4.58 -1.02 9.06
N LYS A 109 3.87 -0.10 9.71
CA LYS A 109 3.91 0.11 11.16
C LYS A 109 2.64 -0.45 11.79
N PHE A 110 2.82 -1.10 12.92
CA PHE A 110 1.74 -1.72 13.68
C PHE A 110 1.38 -0.88 14.92
N LYS A 111 0.10 -0.90 15.26
CA LYS A 111 -0.41 -0.45 16.56
C LYS A 111 -1.12 -1.62 17.22
N GLY A 112 -0.54 -2.14 18.31
CA GLY A 112 -0.97 -3.43 18.85
C GLY A 112 -0.67 -4.56 17.85
N ASP A 113 -1.71 -5.29 17.44
CA ASP A 113 -1.59 -6.42 16.52
C ASP A 113 -2.03 -6.08 15.09
N MET A 114 -2.37 -4.83 14.82
CA MET A 114 -2.92 -4.41 13.54
C MET A 114 -1.98 -3.46 12.80
N PRO A 115 -1.81 -3.60 11.48
CA PRO A 115 -1.23 -2.58 10.63
C PRO A 115 -1.96 -1.25 10.81
N ALA A 116 -1.23 -0.15 10.99
CA ALA A 116 -1.79 1.17 11.30
C ALA A 116 -1.34 2.27 10.34
N SER A 117 -0.14 2.16 9.78
CA SER A 117 0.36 3.09 8.78
C SER A 117 1.46 2.45 7.93
N VAL A 118 1.78 3.10 6.83
CA VAL A 118 2.97 2.81 6.02
C VAL A 118 3.82 4.06 5.95
N ASP A 119 5.04 3.99 6.45
CA ASP A 119 6.02 5.05 6.27
C ASP A 119 6.84 4.73 5.01
N GLY A 120 6.62 5.49 3.95
CA GLY A 120 7.15 5.16 2.64
C GLY A 120 7.76 6.34 1.89
N GLN A 121 8.31 5.99 0.73
CA GLN A 121 8.83 6.91 -0.28
C GLN A 121 7.99 6.77 -1.54
N LEU A 122 7.41 7.87 -1.98
CA LEU A 122 6.69 7.96 -3.25
C LEU A 122 7.61 8.57 -4.30
N THR A 123 7.80 7.87 -5.39
CA THR A 123 8.39 8.43 -6.62
C THR A 123 7.26 8.77 -7.57
N LEU A 124 7.08 10.05 -7.82
CA LEU A 124 6.04 10.61 -8.68
C LEU A 124 6.69 11.68 -9.56
N HIS A 125 6.39 11.69 -10.86
CA HIS A 125 6.94 12.66 -11.81
C HIS A 125 8.49 12.75 -11.74
N GLY A 126 9.16 11.63 -11.50
CA GLY A 126 10.62 11.52 -11.37
C GLY A 126 11.21 12.02 -10.05
N VAL A 127 10.41 12.54 -9.13
CA VAL A 127 10.84 13.04 -7.83
C VAL A 127 10.43 12.05 -6.74
N THR A 128 11.33 11.77 -5.80
CA THR A 128 11.05 10.89 -4.65
C THR A 128 10.94 11.71 -3.36
N LYS A 129 9.85 11.53 -2.64
CA LYS A 129 9.56 12.20 -1.37
C LYS A 129 8.98 11.22 -0.34
N PRO A 130 9.20 11.47 0.96
CA PRO A 130 8.52 10.72 1.99
C PRO A 130 7.02 11.01 1.97
N VAL A 131 6.22 9.93 2.02
CA VAL A 131 4.77 10.00 2.14
C VAL A 131 4.32 8.92 3.11
N THR A 132 3.64 9.30 4.18
CA THR A 132 3.03 8.36 5.12
C THR A 132 1.58 8.12 4.73
N LEU A 133 1.19 6.86 4.67
CA LEU A 133 -0.20 6.44 4.49
C LEU A 133 -0.74 5.95 5.84
N LYS A 134 -1.87 6.48 6.27
CA LYS A 134 -2.62 5.99 7.42
C LYS A 134 -3.51 4.84 6.96
N ILE A 135 -3.48 3.71 7.65
CA ILE A 135 -4.37 2.58 7.41
C ILE A 135 -5.62 2.75 8.27
N ASN A 136 -6.78 2.91 7.63
CA ASN A 136 -8.06 3.10 8.28
C ASN A 136 -8.72 1.76 8.64
N SER A 137 -8.54 0.76 7.78
CA SER A 137 -9.00 -0.61 8.02
C SER A 137 -8.04 -1.64 7.43
N PHE A 138 -7.98 -2.81 8.07
CA PHE A 138 -7.22 -3.96 7.59
C PHE A 138 -7.94 -5.24 7.97
N LYS A 139 -8.06 -6.18 7.03
CA LYS A 139 -8.67 -7.48 7.27
C LYS A 139 -8.07 -8.53 6.35
N CYS A 140 -7.88 -9.74 6.88
CA CYS A 140 -7.57 -10.92 6.09
C CYS A 140 -8.66 -11.97 6.24
N MET A 141 -8.88 -12.75 5.18
CA MET A 141 -9.84 -13.85 5.17
C MET A 141 -9.47 -14.89 4.09
N PRO A 142 -9.99 -16.12 4.16
CA PRO A 142 -9.87 -17.06 3.05
C PRO A 142 -10.58 -16.51 1.80
N HIS A 143 -9.88 -16.50 0.68
CA HIS A 143 -10.48 -16.07 -0.60
C HIS A 143 -11.52 -17.10 -1.05
N PRO A 144 -12.76 -16.70 -1.38
CA PRO A 144 -13.87 -17.66 -1.66
C PRO A 144 -13.57 -18.65 -2.80
N MET A 145 -12.85 -18.22 -3.83
CA MET A 145 -12.57 -19.01 -5.02
C MET A 145 -11.16 -19.61 -5.05
N LEU A 146 -10.14 -18.87 -4.59
CA LEU A 146 -8.73 -19.26 -4.75
C LEU A 146 -8.21 -20.18 -3.65
N LYS A 147 -8.96 -20.37 -2.56
CA LYS A 147 -8.56 -21.14 -1.37
C LYS A 147 -7.23 -20.67 -0.73
N LYS A 148 -6.84 -19.44 -1.01
CA LYS A 148 -5.69 -18.74 -0.44
C LYS A 148 -6.17 -17.64 0.51
N GLU A 149 -5.33 -17.16 1.39
CA GLU A 149 -5.65 -15.97 2.17
C GLU A 149 -5.59 -14.74 1.27
N VAL A 150 -6.56 -13.85 1.40
CA VAL A 150 -6.54 -12.51 0.85
C VAL A 150 -6.60 -11.52 2.01
N CYS A 151 -5.76 -10.48 1.93
CA CYS A 151 -5.79 -9.36 2.87
C CYS A 151 -6.16 -8.10 2.11
N GLY A 152 -7.03 -7.30 2.72
CA GLY A 152 -7.44 -6.00 2.21
C GLY A 152 -7.19 -4.89 3.21
N ALA A 153 -6.90 -3.70 2.71
CA ALA A 153 -6.75 -2.48 3.49
C ALA A 153 -7.38 -1.29 2.78
N ASP A 154 -7.88 -0.36 3.58
CA ASP A 154 -8.20 1.00 3.16
C ASP A 154 -7.21 1.95 3.82
N ALA A 155 -6.58 2.82 3.03
CA ALA A 155 -5.57 3.75 3.51
C ALA A 155 -5.76 5.14 2.90
N GLU A 156 -5.24 6.16 3.57
CA GLU A 156 -5.30 7.54 3.13
C GLU A 156 -3.99 8.27 3.39
N GLY A 157 -3.76 9.34 2.65
CA GLY A 157 -2.62 10.22 2.84
C GLY A 157 -2.74 11.48 2.00
N ASP A 158 -1.91 12.46 2.30
CA ASP A 158 -1.91 13.75 1.63
C ASP A 158 -0.55 14.03 1.01
N LEU A 159 -0.54 14.74 -0.11
CA LEU A 159 0.66 15.30 -0.71
C LEU A 159 0.37 16.66 -1.36
N ASP A 160 1.44 17.43 -1.58
CA ASP A 160 1.39 18.57 -2.49
C ASP A 160 2.08 18.18 -3.80
N ARG A 161 1.36 18.25 -4.92
CA ARG A 161 1.95 17.88 -6.22
C ARG A 161 3.07 18.82 -6.67
N ALA A 162 3.11 20.05 -6.14
CA ALA A 162 4.21 20.97 -6.40
C ALA A 162 5.55 20.44 -5.86
N ASP A 163 5.55 19.68 -4.76
CA ASP A 163 6.74 19.03 -4.21
C ASP A 163 7.36 18.00 -5.17
N PHE A 164 6.57 17.52 -6.13
CA PHE A 164 6.97 16.59 -7.17
C PHE A 164 7.20 17.27 -8.54
N GLY A 165 7.34 18.61 -8.56
CA GLY A 165 7.63 19.36 -9.77
C GLY A 165 6.41 19.67 -10.64
N MET A 166 5.20 19.29 -10.23
CA MET A 166 3.95 19.62 -10.94
C MET A 166 3.38 20.95 -10.43
N THR A 167 4.02 22.06 -10.82
CA THR A 167 3.76 23.40 -10.26
C THR A 167 2.70 24.21 -11.02
N LYS A 168 2.27 23.77 -12.19
CA LYS A 168 1.22 24.49 -12.95
C LYS A 168 -0.15 24.33 -12.29
N TYR A 169 -0.95 25.40 -12.30
CA TYR A 169 -2.32 25.41 -11.82
C TYR A 169 -2.50 24.94 -10.36
N THR A 170 -1.58 25.31 -9.47
CA THR A 170 -1.64 24.94 -8.05
C THR A 170 -2.43 25.92 -7.19
N ASP A 171 -2.88 27.04 -7.76
CA ASP A 171 -3.65 28.06 -7.06
C ASP A 171 -5.01 27.55 -6.57
N GLY A 172 -5.57 28.19 -5.56
CA GLY A 172 -6.89 27.84 -5.01
C GLY A 172 -6.97 26.45 -4.37
N GLY A 173 -5.82 25.88 -3.96
CA GLY A 173 -5.77 24.58 -3.30
C GLY A 173 -5.62 23.38 -4.24
N ALA A 174 -5.56 23.59 -5.56
CA ALA A 174 -5.40 22.52 -6.55
C ALA A 174 -4.03 21.80 -6.51
N GLY A 175 -3.07 22.32 -5.74
CA GLY A 175 -1.81 21.66 -5.44
C GLY A 175 -1.95 20.50 -4.45
N LYS A 176 -2.93 20.57 -3.55
CA LYS A 176 -3.13 19.57 -2.50
C LYS A 176 -3.92 18.38 -3.04
N ILE A 177 -3.36 17.21 -2.88
CA ILE A 177 -3.95 15.94 -3.27
C ILE A 177 -4.23 15.12 -2.02
N HIS A 178 -5.48 14.72 -1.82
CA HIS A 178 -5.85 13.71 -0.84
C HIS A 178 -5.94 12.35 -1.54
N MET A 179 -5.16 11.39 -1.08
CA MET A 179 -5.14 10.04 -1.63
C MET A 179 -6.06 9.13 -0.81
N ARG A 180 -6.86 8.33 -1.50
CA ARG A 180 -7.65 7.24 -0.94
C ARG A 180 -7.26 5.96 -1.66
N ILE A 181 -6.83 4.98 -0.89
CA ILE A 181 -6.23 3.78 -1.45
C ILE A 181 -6.97 2.57 -0.91
N GLN A 182 -7.70 1.88 -1.79
CA GLN A 182 -8.13 0.52 -1.53
C GLN A 182 -7.10 -0.43 -2.12
N VAL A 183 -6.74 -1.45 -1.37
CA VAL A 183 -5.79 -2.48 -1.81
C VAL A 183 -6.23 -3.84 -1.31
N GLU A 184 -6.20 -4.82 -2.20
CA GLU A 184 -6.30 -6.23 -1.87
C GLU A 184 -5.05 -6.96 -2.36
N ALA A 185 -4.63 -7.98 -1.63
CA ALA A 185 -3.45 -8.76 -1.98
C ALA A 185 -3.63 -10.23 -1.58
N ILE A 186 -3.21 -11.12 -2.48
CA ILE A 186 -3.38 -12.56 -2.36
C ILE A 186 -2.07 -13.17 -1.88
N LYS A 187 -2.15 -13.98 -0.82
CA LYS A 187 -1.02 -14.70 -0.25
C LYS A 187 -0.41 -15.66 -1.27
N GLN A 188 0.91 -15.63 -1.34
CA GLN A 188 1.68 -16.54 -2.15
C GLN A 188 2.13 -17.75 -1.33
N ASP A 189 2.40 -18.86 -2.00
CA ASP A 189 2.87 -20.11 -1.39
C ASP A 189 4.34 -19.98 -0.93
#